data_e1bd7a4ff75e318318cf8259cc2c3e67
#
_entry.id   e1bd7a4ff75e318318cf8259cc2c3e67
#
_cell.length_a   1.000
_cell.length_b   1.000
_cell.length_c   1.000
_cell.angle_alpha   90.00
_cell.angle_beta   90.00
_cell.angle_gamma   90.00
#
_symmetry.space_group_name_H-M   'P 1'
#
loop_
_entity.id
_entity.type
_entity.pdbx_description
1 polymer ?
#
loop_
_entity_poly.entity_id
_entity_poly.type
_entity_poly.pdbx_seq_one_letter_code
_entity_poly.pdbx_strand_id
1 'polypeptide(L)'
;MMKKIDIEEAKKFENETEKDPNLPLLSQNISIIEVGAYSQIFDKFIAFLGIKTLIITDLDATNIRGEKCRVADGVSYSNSAISHYFGSVTLDNLKSYTLNDKIFDKVNNAWVVQNNGKLCIVYQTKEREYNARSFEDAFIHINRNFVNTNRTEFMGLKNKESFDDTNMDAFYLAANCVKKKTYFAMDILFHTNDKYDNWQIPSYIREGLLWLKKD
;
A
#
# COMPACT_ATOMS: atom_id res chain seq x y z
N MET A 1 0.46 -10.96 -1.66
CA MET A 1 1.50 -10.01 -2.12
C MET A 1 2.91 -10.52 -1.83
N MET A 2 3.26 -10.94 -0.60
CA MET A 2 4.61 -11.46 -0.28
C MET A 2 5.06 -12.58 -1.23
N LYS A 3 4.24 -13.63 -1.42
CA LYS A 3 4.55 -14.72 -2.37
C LYS A 3 4.84 -14.23 -3.79
N LYS A 4 4.08 -13.23 -4.27
CA LYS A 4 4.32 -12.64 -5.59
C LYS A 4 5.68 -11.93 -5.66
N ILE A 5 6.03 -11.15 -4.61
CA ILE A 5 7.36 -10.51 -4.52
C ILE A 5 8.47 -11.55 -4.52
N ASP A 6 8.34 -12.60 -3.71
CA ASP A 6 9.36 -13.66 -3.63
C ASP A 6 9.58 -14.34 -4.99
N ILE A 7 8.50 -14.59 -5.75
CA ILE A 7 8.58 -15.16 -7.11
C ILE A 7 9.26 -14.16 -8.07
N GLU A 8 8.91 -12.88 -8.01
CA GLU A 8 9.49 -11.85 -8.89
C GLU A 8 10.97 -11.59 -8.58
N GLU A 9 11.34 -11.57 -7.31
CA GLU A 9 12.74 -11.41 -6.91
C GLU A 9 13.56 -12.65 -7.30
N ALA A 10 13.07 -13.87 -7.05
CA ALA A 10 13.74 -15.09 -7.44
C ALA A 10 14.06 -15.12 -8.95
N LYS A 11 13.14 -14.67 -9.80
CA LYS A 11 13.36 -14.61 -11.26
C LYS A 11 14.50 -13.67 -11.68
N LYS A 12 14.82 -12.63 -10.90
CA LYS A 12 15.94 -11.73 -11.20
C LYS A 12 17.26 -12.43 -11.08
N PHE A 13 17.38 -13.40 -10.17
CA PHE A 13 18.60 -14.14 -9.88
C PHE A 13 18.67 -15.50 -10.60
N GLU A 14 17.66 -15.91 -11.38
CA GLU A 14 17.67 -17.21 -12.11
C GLU A 14 18.83 -17.33 -13.11
N ASN A 15 19.32 -16.22 -13.64
CA ASN A 15 20.43 -16.17 -14.62
C ASN A 15 21.72 -15.56 -14.04
N GLU A 16 21.79 -15.28 -12.76
CA GLU A 16 22.93 -14.69 -12.11
C GLU A 16 23.72 -15.75 -11.33
N THR A 17 25.05 -15.60 -11.31
CA THR A 17 25.93 -16.46 -10.50
C THR A 17 25.79 -16.18 -9.00
N GLU A 18 25.24 -15.02 -8.65
CA GLU A 18 24.97 -14.61 -7.27
C GLU A 18 23.53 -14.91 -6.88
N LYS A 19 23.32 -15.51 -5.71
CA LYS A 19 22.00 -15.71 -5.13
C LYS A 19 21.51 -14.40 -4.50
N ASP A 20 20.18 -14.20 -4.45
CA ASP A 20 19.56 -13.12 -3.65
C ASP A 20 20.15 -13.18 -2.22
N PRO A 21 20.83 -12.10 -1.76
CA PRO A 21 21.42 -12.07 -0.42
C PRO A 21 20.34 -12.08 0.68
N ASN A 22 19.09 -11.74 0.35
CA ASN A 22 18.02 -11.66 1.33
C ASN A 22 17.11 -12.89 1.28
N LEU A 23 16.70 -13.37 2.44
CA LEU A 23 15.74 -14.46 2.54
C LEU A 23 14.38 -14.06 1.94
N PRO A 24 13.67 -15.01 1.28
CA PRO A 24 12.29 -14.77 0.85
C PRO A 24 11.40 -14.31 2.00
N LEU A 25 10.46 -13.39 1.75
CA LEU A 25 9.53 -12.87 2.77
C LEU A 25 8.76 -13.98 3.47
N LEU A 26 8.33 -15.01 2.73
CA LEU A 26 7.59 -16.13 3.30
C LEU A 26 8.43 -17.08 4.16
N SER A 27 9.76 -17.01 4.07
CA SER A 27 10.67 -17.78 4.93
C SER A 27 11.12 -17.02 6.16
N GLN A 28 10.80 -15.72 6.25
CA GLN A 28 11.10 -14.90 7.42
C GLN A 28 10.00 -15.04 8.48
N ASN A 29 10.38 -14.79 9.74
CA ASN A 29 9.42 -14.83 10.86
C ASN A 29 8.63 -13.52 10.93
N ILE A 30 7.65 -13.35 10.03
CA ILE A 30 6.81 -12.15 9.91
C ILE A 30 5.46 -12.39 10.57
N SER A 31 5.10 -11.52 11.52
CA SER A 31 3.75 -11.46 12.09
C SER A 31 2.95 -10.36 11.41
N ILE A 32 1.71 -10.64 11.03
CA ILE A 32 0.79 -9.68 10.40
C ILE A 32 -0.33 -9.37 11.37
N ILE A 33 -0.55 -8.07 11.63
CA ILE A 33 -1.60 -7.56 12.51
C ILE A 33 -2.46 -6.59 11.72
N GLU A 34 -3.77 -6.84 11.64
CA GLU A 34 -4.73 -5.93 11.02
C GLU A 34 -5.28 -4.98 12.08
N VAL A 35 -5.02 -3.67 11.91
CA VAL A 35 -5.36 -2.62 12.88
C VAL A 35 -6.19 -1.48 12.29
N GLY A 36 -6.57 -1.56 11.03
CA GLY A 36 -7.26 -0.49 10.31
C GLY A 36 -6.46 0.81 10.33
N ALA A 37 -7.16 1.94 10.53
CA ALA A 37 -6.54 3.28 10.54
C ALA A 37 -5.90 3.66 11.90
N TYR A 38 -5.72 2.70 12.82
CA TYR A 38 -5.33 2.99 14.21
C TYR A 38 -3.96 2.40 14.59
N SER A 39 -3.05 2.24 13.64
CA SER A 39 -1.73 1.65 13.90
C SER A 39 -0.91 2.42 14.96
N GLN A 40 -1.18 3.72 15.17
CA GLN A 40 -0.55 4.53 16.22
C GLN A 40 -0.83 4.02 17.64
N ILE A 41 -1.87 3.22 17.87
CA ILE A 41 -2.14 2.60 19.16
C ILE A 41 -1.01 1.65 19.56
N PHE A 42 -0.32 1.07 18.58
CA PHE A 42 0.79 0.16 18.77
C PHE A 42 2.15 0.86 18.93
N ASP A 43 2.22 2.19 18.91
CA ASP A 43 3.47 2.97 19.02
C ASP A 43 4.39 2.47 20.16
N LYS A 44 3.86 2.40 21.38
CA LYS A 44 4.64 1.94 22.55
C LYS A 44 5.08 0.48 22.42
N PHE A 45 4.25 -0.35 21.84
CA PHE A 45 4.54 -1.78 21.62
C PHE A 45 5.64 -1.96 20.57
N ILE A 46 5.55 -1.24 19.45
CA ILE A 46 6.58 -1.23 18.40
C ILE A 46 7.90 -0.76 18.97
N ALA A 47 7.89 0.36 19.72
CA ALA A 47 9.09 0.89 20.36
C ALA A 47 9.69 -0.08 21.40
N PHE A 48 8.84 -0.79 22.17
CA PHE A 48 9.28 -1.76 23.17
C PHE A 48 9.92 -2.99 22.53
N LEU A 49 9.32 -3.53 21.46
CA LEU A 49 9.87 -4.70 20.77
C LEU A 49 11.18 -4.39 20.04
N GLY A 50 11.34 -3.17 19.52
CA GLY A 50 12.53 -2.76 18.78
C GLY A 50 12.84 -3.59 17.54
N ILE A 51 11.83 -4.31 17.02
CA ILE A 51 11.93 -5.11 15.80
C ILE A 51 11.60 -4.28 14.58
N LYS A 52 12.07 -4.73 13.41
CA LYS A 52 11.74 -4.11 12.13
C LYS A 52 10.23 -4.23 11.88
N THR A 53 9.58 -3.10 11.64
CA THR A 53 8.12 -3.00 11.54
C THR A 53 7.74 -2.22 10.29
N LEU A 54 6.82 -2.77 9.50
CA LEU A 54 6.21 -2.10 8.35
C LEU A 54 4.75 -1.80 8.65
N ILE A 55 4.36 -0.52 8.54
CA ILE A 55 2.97 -0.08 8.54
C ILE A 55 2.56 0.22 7.11
N ILE A 56 1.51 -0.45 6.62
CA ILE A 56 0.87 -0.16 5.34
C ILE A 56 -0.47 0.48 5.64
N THR A 57 -0.68 1.71 5.17
CA THR A 57 -1.89 2.48 5.46
C THR A 57 -2.38 3.26 4.24
N ASP A 58 -3.58 3.83 4.31
CA ASP A 58 -4.14 4.67 3.26
C ASP A 58 -3.77 6.14 3.47
N LEU A 59 -3.64 6.92 2.38
CA LEU A 59 -3.38 8.36 2.45
C LEU A 59 -4.60 9.14 2.93
N ASP A 60 -5.79 8.70 2.53
CA ASP A 60 -7.09 9.25 2.97
C ASP A 60 -7.26 10.75 2.76
N ALA A 61 -6.93 11.23 1.54
CA ALA A 61 -7.07 12.64 1.16
C ALA A 61 -8.50 13.18 1.36
N THR A 62 -8.58 14.43 1.80
CA THR A 62 -9.83 15.15 2.03
C THR A 62 -9.81 16.55 1.41
N ASN A 63 -10.98 17.04 1.01
CA ASN A 63 -11.17 18.39 0.52
C ASN A 63 -11.25 19.40 1.69
N ILE A 64 -11.47 20.69 1.37
CA ILE A 64 -11.56 21.78 2.37
C ILE A 64 -12.71 21.59 3.38
N ARG A 65 -13.71 20.75 3.05
CA ARG A 65 -14.82 20.43 3.96
C ARG A 65 -14.54 19.20 4.82
N GLY A 66 -13.36 18.58 4.68
CA GLY A 66 -13.03 17.31 5.34
C GLY A 66 -13.67 16.08 4.70
N GLU A 67 -14.29 16.23 3.53
CA GLU A 67 -14.93 15.14 2.81
C GLU A 67 -13.90 14.38 1.95
N LYS A 68 -14.13 13.08 1.77
CA LYS A 68 -13.33 12.22 0.91
C LYS A 68 -13.30 12.76 -0.53
N CYS A 69 -12.11 12.89 -1.11
CA CYS A 69 -11.93 13.35 -2.48
C CYS A 69 -10.74 12.64 -3.17
N ARG A 70 -10.57 12.90 -4.48
CA ARG A 70 -9.32 12.55 -5.18
C ARG A 70 -8.13 13.25 -4.52
N VAL A 71 -6.97 12.61 -4.54
CA VAL A 71 -5.74 13.24 -4.01
C VAL A 71 -5.38 14.52 -4.78
N ALA A 72 -5.69 14.57 -6.07
CA ALA A 72 -5.48 15.77 -6.90
C ALA A 72 -6.32 16.97 -6.44
N ASP A 73 -7.50 16.73 -5.88
CA ASP A 73 -8.44 17.74 -5.40
C ASP A 73 -8.33 17.95 -3.87
N GLY A 74 -7.45 17.19 -3.23
CA GLY A 74 -7.28 17.19 -1.79
C GLY A 74 -6.43 18.34 -1.28
N VAL A 75 -6.79 18.85 -0.11
CA VAL A 75 -6.03 19.87 0.63
C VAL A 75 -5.46 19.37 1.95
N SER A 76 -5.99 18.22 2.41
CA SER A 76 -5.60 17.61 3.68
C SER A 76 -5.80 16.08 3.61
N TYR A 77 -5.58 15.41 4.72
CA TYR A 77 -5.79 13.97 4.90
C TYR A 77 -6.39 13.68 6.27
N SER A 78 -7.09 12.56 6.40
CA SER A 78 -7.78 12.18 7.64
C SER A 78 -7.16 10.98 8.36
N ASN A 79 -6.07 10.42 7.85
CA ASN A 79 -5.43 9.24 8.43
C ASN A 79 -4.67 9.59 9.71
N SER A 80 -5.13 9.08 10.85
CA SER A 80 -4.56 9.37 12.16
C SER A 80 -3.17 8.77 12.38
N ALA A 81 -2.86 7.64 11.73
CA ALA A 81 -1.52 7.07 11.79
C ALA A 81 -0.50 7.98 11.08
N ILE A 82 -0.84 8.52 9.91
CA ILE A 82 0.03 9.48 9.22
C ILE A 82 0.26 10.71 10.10
N SER A 83 -0.81 11.30 10.65
CA SER A 83 -0.68 12.47 11.55
C SER A 83 0.19 12.19 12.78
N HIS A 84 0.09 10.98 13.33
CA HIS A 84 0.86 10.59 14.51
C HIS A 84 2.37 10.49 14.22
N TYR A 85 2.76 9.81 13.15
CA TYR A 85 4.17 9.52 12.88
C TYR A 85 4.88 10.63 12.11
N PHE A 86 4.19 11.30 11.18
CA PHE A 86 4.77 12.37 10.36
C PHE A 86 4.57 13.76 10.97
N GLY A 87 3.71 13.88 12.00
CA GLY A 87 3.38 15.19 12.59
C GLY A 87 2.55 16.06 11.64
N SER A 88 2.75 17.38 11.75
CA SER A 88 1.98 18.37 10.98
C SER A 88 2.57 18.57 9.58
N VAL A 89 2.54 17.55 8.74
CA VAL A 89 2.96 17.63 7.33
C VAL A 89 1.76 17.92 6.44
N THR A 90 2.01 18.59 5.31
CA THR A 90 0.97 18.87 4.32
C THR A 90 0.73 17.66 3.41
N LEU A 91 -0.43 17.60 2.76
CA LEU A 91 -0.71 16.59 1.75
C LEU A 91 0.32 16.65 0.60
N ASP A 92 0.77 17.84 0.21
CA ASP A 92 1.76 18.01 -0.85
C ASP A 92 3.13 17.46 -0.47
N ASN A 93 3.55 17.63 0.78
CA ASN A 93 4.76 16.98 1.28
C ASN A 93 4.63 15.45 1.20
N LEU A 94 3.53 14.88 1.70
CA LEU A 94 3.29 13.43 1.66
C LEU A 94 3.31 12.86 0.25
N LYS A 95 2.78 13.58 -0.75
CA LYS A 95 2.81 13.18 -2.17
C LYS A 95 4.22 13.13 -2.74
N SER A 96 5.14 13.95 -2.22
CA SER A 96 6.53 14.05 -2.71
C SER A 96 7.51 13.13 -1.98
N TYR A 97 7.12 12.54 -0.86
CA TYR A 97 8.01 11.72 -0.04
C TYR A 97 8.47 10.46 -0.76
N THR A 98 9.77 10.24 -0.70
CA THR A 98 10.43 8.99 -1.10
C THR A 98 10.32 7.93 0.00
N LEU A 99 10.80 6.71 -0.24
CA LEU A 99 10.86 5.68 0.80
C LEU A 99 11.70 6.12 2.00
N ASN A 100 12.83 6.82 1.78
CA ASN A 100 13.71 7.27 2.85
C ASN A 100 13.03 8.25 3.81
N ASP A 101 12.09 9.07 3.32
CA ASP A 101 11.32 10.01 4.14
C ASP A 101 10.27 9.31 5.02
N LYS A 102 10.07 8.01 4.83
CA LYS A 102 9.05 7.17 5.48
C LYS A 102 9.65 6.14 6.43
N ILE A 103 10.97 6.18 6.64
CA ILE A 103 11.68 5.29 7.56
C ILE A 103 12.01 6.07 8.84
N PHE A 104 11.67 5.51 9.98
CA PHE A 104 11.78 6.15 11.29
C PHE A 104 12.55 5.28 12.29
N ASP A 105 13.17 5.94 13.24
CA ASP A 105 13.63 5.32 14.49
C ASP A 105 13.15 6.13 15.69
N LYS A 106 13.13 5.49 16.87
CA LYS A 106 12.71 6.13 18.13
C LYS A 106 13.92 6.75 18.82
N VAL A 107 13.99 8.08 18.86
CA VAL A 107 15.05 8.84 19.53
C VAL A 107 14.41 9.75 20.58
N ASN A 108 14.82 9.63 21.84
CA ASN A 108 14.30 10.43 22.95
C ASN A 108 12.75 10.46 23.02
N ASN A 109 12.13 9.30 22.86
CA ASN A 109 10.67 9.12 22.81
C ASN A 109 9.95 9.77 21.62
N ALA A 110 10.65 10.33 20.63
CA ALA A 110 10.06 10.84 19.40
C ALA A 110 10.44 9.94 18.21
N TRP A 111 9.52 9.77 17.25
CA TRP A 111 9.83 9.17 15.97
C TRP A 111 10.50 10.20 15.07
N VAL A 112 11.69 9.89 14.59
CA VAL A 112 12.47 10.75 13.69
C VAL A 112 12.85 9.99 12.43
N VAL A 113 12.88 10.69 11.30
CA VAL A 113 13.27 10.09 10.01
C VAL A 113 14.73 9.67 10.07
N GLN A 114 15.00 8.39 9.81
CA GLN A 114 16.34 7.82 9.74
C GLN A 114 16.40 6.68 8.72
N ASN A 115 17.35 6.72 7.78
CA ASN A 115 17.46 5.73 6.70
C ASN A 115 17.71 4.29 7.17
N ASN A 116 18.28 4.10 8.34
CA ASN A 116 18.52 2.81 9.00
C ASN A 116 17.53 2.53 10.13
N GLY A 117 16.43 3.26 10.19
CA GLY A 117 15.39 3.11 11.19
C GLY A 117 14.66 1.76 11.09
N LYS A 118 14.01 1.38 12.17
CA LYS A 118 13.31 0.09 12.30
C LYS A 118 11.81 0.15 11.99
N LEU A 119 11.23 1.33 11.81
CA LEU A 119 9.84 1.53 11.45
C LEU A 119 9.74 2.15 10.06
N CYS A 120 9.01 1.52 9.15
CA CYS A 120 8.68 2.10 7.86
C CYS A 120 7.16 2.23 7.73
N ILE A 121 6.70 3.39 7.23
CA ILE A 121 5.27 3.66 7.05
C ILE A 121 5.02 4.01 5.59
N VAL A 122 4.33 3.13 4.88
CA VAL A 122 4.03 3.30 3.47
C VAL A 122 2.55 3.57 3.24
N TYR A 123 2.29 4.46 2.31
CA TYR A 123 0.97 4.85 1.82
C TYR A 123 1.06 5.16 0.32
N GLN A 124 -0.06 5.40 -0.33
CA GLN A 124 -0.12 5.64 -1.77
C GLN A 124 0.73 6.85 -2.18
N THR A 125 1.67 6.60 -3.07
CA THR A 125 2.48 7.60 -3.76
C THR A 125 2.10 7.69 -5.23
N LYS A 126 2.65 8.66 -5.94
CA LYS A 126 2.40 8.83 -7.37
C LYS A 126 2.87 7.60 -8.15
N GLU A 127 1.96 6.97 -8.88
CA GLU A 127 2.24 5.84 -9.75
C GLU A 127 1.55 6.05 -11.11
N ARG A 128 2.30 5.96 -12.21
CA ARG A 128 1.78 6.23 -13.57
C ARG A 128 0.98 7.53 -13.67
N GLU A 129 1.58 8.64 -13.18
CA GLU A 129 0.98 9.99 -13.16
C GLU A 129 -0.31 10.13 -12.33
N TYR A 130 -0.61 9.16 -11.47
CA TYR A 130 -1.79 9.15 -10.63
C TYR A 130 -1.42 9.01 -9.15
N ASN A 131 -2.12 9.76 -8.29
CA ASN A 131 -2.05 9.62 -6.84
C ASN A 131 -3.33 8.98 -6.32
N ALA A 132 -3.26 7.75 -5.90
CA ALA A 132 -4.39 7.05 -5.32
C ALA A 132 -4.63 7.48 -3.87
N ARG A 133 -5.88 7.41 -3.43
CA ARG A 133 -6.31 7.73 -2.07
C ARG A 133 -6.29 6.52 -1.12
N SER A 134 -6.59 5.35 -1.64
CA SER A 134 -6.74 4.10 -0.88
C SER A 134 -6.15 2.91 -1.64
N PHE A 135 -6.07 1.75 -0.98
CA PHE A 135 -5.61 0.52 -1.61
C PHE A 135 -6.45 0.16 -2.85
N GLU A 136 -7.78 0.20 -2.73
CA GLU A 136 -8.68 -0.17 -3.83
C GLU A 136 -8.47 0.73 -5.04
N ASP A 137 -8.32 2.02 -4.80
CA ASP A 137 -8.04 3.03 -5.80
C ASP A 137 -6.68 2.77 -6.49
N ALA A 138 -5.62 2.57 -5.72
CA ALA A 138 -4.29 2.24 -6.24
C ALA A 138 -4.30 0.93 -7.06
N PHE A 139 -4.97 -0.10 -6.55
CA PHE A 139 -5.03 -1.39 -7.22
C PHE A 139 -5.79 -1.31 -8.54
N ILE A 140 -6.96 -0.66 -8.55
CA ILE A 140 -7.78 -0.50 -9.78
C ILE A 140 -7.01 0.33 -10.82
N HIS A 141 -6.29 1.39 -10.39
CA HIS A 141 -5.53 2.23 -11.30
C HIS A 141 -4.52 1.42 -12.14
N ILE A 142 -3.70 0.60 -11.51
CA ILE A 142 -2.64 -0.14 -12.20
C ILE A 142 -3.09 -1.48 -12.78
N ASN A 143 -4.24 -2.01 -12.33
CA ASN A 143 -4.76 -3.33 -12.69
C ASN A 143 -6.14 -3.27 -13.34
N ARG A 144 -6.50 -2.16 -13.98
CA ARG A 144 -7.84 -1.98 -14.55
C ARG A 144 -8.26 -3.13 -15.47
N ASN A 145 -7.36 -3.58 -16.33
CA ASN A 145 -7.64 -4.70 -17.25
C ASN A 145 -7.94 -6.01 -16.49
N PHE A 146 -7.16 -6.32 -15.44
CA PHE A 146 -7.39 -7.48 -14.60
C PHE A 146 -8.76 -7.43 -13.93
N VAL A 147 -9.12 -6.30 -13.32
CA VAL A 147 -10.41 -6.12 -12.67
C VAL A 147 -11.55 -6.19 -13.71
N ASN A 148 -11.40 -5.52 -14.85
CA ASN A 148 -12.41 -5.49 -15.89
C ASN A 148 -12.69 -6.87 -16.49
N THR A 149 -11.64 -7.66 -16.73
CA THR A 149 -11.76 -9.03 -17.28
C THR A 149 -12.52 -9.95 -16.32
N ASN A 150 -12.30 -9.81 -15.02
CA ASN A 150 -12.88 -10.72 -14.01
C ASN A 150 -14.09 -10.12 -13.26
N ARG A 151 -14.53 -8.89 -13.58
CA ARG A 151 -15.52 -8.13 -12.80
C ARG A 151 -16.85 -8.84 -12.59
N THR A 152 -17.29 -9.64 -13.56
CA THR A 152 -18.57 -10.37 -13.47
C THR A 152 -18.59 -11.36 -12.31
N GLU A 153 -17.43 -11.94 -11.98
CA GLU A 153 -17.27 -12.92 -10.91
C GLU A 153 -16.87 -12.27 -9.57
N PHE A 154 -16.37 -11.01 -9.58
CA PHE A 154 -16.01 -10.32 -8.35
C PHE A 154 -17.22 -10.08 -7.45
N MET A 155 -17.23 -10.71 -6.29
CA MET A 155 -18.27 -10.56 -5.26
C MET A 155 -18.16 -9.24 -4.50
N GLY A 156 -16.98 -8.66 -4.43
CA GLY A 156 -16.70 -7.37 -3.77
C GLY A 156 -17.18 -6.16 -4.57
N LEU A 157 -17.59 -6.32 -5.84
CA LEU A 157 -18.02 -5.25 -6.72
C LEU A 157 -19.54 -5.14 -6.85
N LYS A 158 -20.00 -3.91 -7.09
CA LYS A 158 -21.31 -3.49 -7.58
C LYS A 158 -21.13 -2.57 -8.80
N ASN A 159 -22.18 -2.20 -9.51
CA ASN A 159 -22.12 -1.28 -10.67
C ASN A 159 -20.97 -1.68 -11.63
N LYS A 160 -20.89 -2.95 -11.95
CA LYS A 160 -19.76 -3.56 -12.67
C LYS A 160 -19.60 -3.01 -14.09
N GLU A 161 -20.70 -2.55 -14.69
CA GLU A 161 -20.77 -1.86 -15.98
C GLU A 161 -19.96 -0.55 -16.02
N SER A 162 -19.76 0.11 -14.89
CA SER A 162 -18.95 1.33 -14.83
C SER A 162 -17.49 1.12 -15.26
N PHE A 163 -17.01 -0.12 -15.23
CA PHE A 163 -15.66 -0.46 -15.71
C PHE A 163 -15.53 -0.42 -17.24
N ASP A 164 -16.63 -0.40 -17.99
CA ASP A 164 -16.63 -0.26 -19.44
C ASP A 164 -16.37 1.19 -19.89
N ASP A 165 -16.68 2.17 -19.05
CA ASP A 165 -16.41 3.57 -19.34
C ASP A 165 -14.93 3.90 -19.05
N THR A 166 -14.14 4.04 -20.10
CA THR A 166 -12.70 4.37 -20.00
C THR A 166 -12.41 5.73 -19.39
N ASN A 167 -13.39 6.64 -19.32
CA ASN A 167 -13.25 7.97 -18.71
C ASN A 167 -13.43 7.93 -17.18
N MET A 168 -14.00 6.86 -16.65
CA MET A 168 -14.09 6.69 -15.18
C MET A 168 -12.72 6.44 -14.61
N ASP A 169 -12.29 7.30 -13.68
CA ASP A 169 -11.01 7.12 -12.99
C ASP A 169 -11.09 6.06 -11.88
N ALA A 170 -9.92 5.66 -11.39
CA ALA A 170 -9.83 4.62 -10.36
C ALA A 170 -10.44 5.04 -9.02
N PHE A 171 -10.37 6.35 -8.67
CA PHE A 171 -11.02 6.87 -7.46
C PHE A 171 -12.54 6.69 -7.52
N TYR A 172 -13.16 7.04 -8.65
CA TYR A 172 -14.60 6.86 -8.84
C TYR A 172 -14.98 5.38 -8.75
N LEU A 173 -14.24 4.51 -9.45
CA LEU A 173 -14.49 3.06 -9.45
C LEU A 173 -14.33 2.47 -8.05
N ALA A 174 -13.28 2.83 -7.33
CA ALA A 174 -13.07 2.40 -5.94
C ALA A 174 -14.21 2.85 -5.02
N ALA A 175 -14.60 4.14 -5.11
CA ALA A 175 -15.60 4.74 -4.24
C ALA A 175 -17.01 4.23 -4.49
N ASN A 176 -17.38 3.95 -5.74
CA ASN A 176 -18.75 3.64 -6.15
C ASN A 176 -18.97 2.17 -6.51
N CYS A 177 -17.91 1.45 -6.88
CA CYS A 177 -18.05 0.06 -7.32
C CYS A 177 -17.55 -0.96 -6.29
N VAL A 178 -16.59 -0.62 -5.42
CA VAL A 178 -16.17 -1.52 -4.35
C VAL A 178 -17.18 -1.42 -3.20
N LYS A 179 -18.00 -2.47 -3.04
CA LYS A 179 -19.03 -2.52 -1.99
C LYS A 179 -18.54 -3.15 -0.68
N LYS A 180 -17.55 -4.07 -0.76
CA LYS A 180 -16.94 -4.76 0.39
C LYS A 180 -15.46 -4.95 0.12
N LYS A 181 -14.61 -4.25 0.85
CA LYS A 181 -13.15 -4.25 0.70
C LYS A 181 -12.55 -5.65 0.88
N THR A 182 -12.96 -6.38 1.93
CA THR A 182 -12.48 -7.75 2.17
C THR A 182 -12.83 -8.68 1.02
N TYR A 183 -14.04 -8.59 0.47
CA TYR A 183 -14.43 -9.42 -0.68
C TYR A 183 -13.63 -9.06 -1.92
N PHE A 184 -13.41 -7.76 -2.17
CA PHE A 184 -12.56 -7.31 -3.27
C PHE A 184 -11.13 -7.87 -3.16
N ALA A 185 -10.55 -7.87 -1.95
CA ALA A 185 -9.24 -8.47 -1.72
C ALA A 185 -9.24 -10.00 -1.94
N MET A 186 -10.30 -10.69 -1.53
CA MET A 186 -10.45 -12.14 -1.79
C MET A 186 -10.67 -12.44 -3.27
N ASP A 187 -11.43 -11.61 -3.99
CA ASP A 187 -11.61 -11.73 -5.43
C ASP A 187 -10.27 -11.61 -6.18
N ILE A 188 -9.41 -10.66 -5.78
CA ILE A 188 -8.05 -10.55 -6.33
C ILE A 188 -7.28 -11.84 -6.13
N LEU A 189 -7.32 -12.39 -4.91
CA LEU A 189 -6.62 -13.63 -4.60
C LEU A 189 -7.17 -14.81 -5.39
N PHE A 190 -8.49 -14.94 -5.49
CA PHE A 190 -9.16 -16.04 -6.20
C PHE A 190 -8.86 -16.05 -7.70
N HIS A 191 -8.78 -14.87 -8.33
CA HIS A 191 -8.47 -14.73 -9.74
C HIS A 191 -6.98 -14.59 -10.06
N THR A 192 -6.12 -14.73 -9.04
CA THR A 192 -4.67 -14.78 -9.26
C THR A 192 -4.29 -16.11 -9.92
N ASN A 193 -3.56 -16.04 -11.04
CA ASN A 193 -3.08 -17.23 -11.72
C ASN A 193 -1.91 -17.91 -10.95
N ASP A 194 -1.58 -19.15 -11.32
CA ASP A 194 -0.53 -19.95 -10.66
C ASP A 194 0.85 -19.28 -10.71
N LYS A 195 1.10 -18.46 -11.72
CA LYS A 195 2.38 -17.74 -11.90
C LYS A 195 2.45 -16.41 -11.14
N TYR A 196 1.33 -15.94 -10.57
CA TYR A 196 1.22 -14.64 -9.88
C TYR A 196 1.60 -13.45 -10.77
N ASP A 197 1.38 -13.50 -12.09
CA ASP A 197 1.82 -12.48 -13.04
C ASP A 197 0.68 -11.72 -13.74
N ASN A 198 -0.58 -12.06 -13.49
CA ASN A 198 -1.75 -11.46 -14.15
C ASN A 198 -2.24 -10.14 -13.52
N TRP A 199 -1.58 -9.64 -12.48
CA TRP A 199 -1.81 -8.32 -11.87
C TRP A 199 -0.52 -7.78 -11.24
N GLN A 200 -0.49 -6.50 -10.89
CA GLN A 200 0.67 -5.81 -10.32
C GLN A 200 0.40 -5.36 -8.88
N ILE A 201 1.44 -5.40 -8.05
CA ILE A 201 1.38 -4.87 -6.68
C ILE A 201 1.55 -3.35 -6.75
N PRO A 202 0.68 -2.54 -6.08
CA PRO A 202 0.91 -1.10 -5.96
C PRO A 202 2.31 -0.78 -5.44
N SER A 203 2.96 0.20 -6.05
CA SER A 203 4.39 0.50 -5.82
C SER A 203 4.72 0.73 -4.36
N TYR A 204 3.89 1.49 -3.62
CA TYR A 204 4.12 1.78 -2.21
C TYR A 204 4.14 0.52 -1.32
N ILE A 205 3.27 -0.47 -1.62
CA ILE A 205 3.27 -1.77 -0.90
C ILE A 205 4.52 -2.56 -1.26
N ARG A 206 4.88 -2.58 -2.55
CA ARG A 206 6.07 -3.26 -3.04
C ARG A 206 7.34 -2.71 -2.36
N GLU A 207 7.49 -1.40 -2.34
CA GLU A 207 8.63 -0.71 -1.69
C GLU A 207 8.73 -1.06 -0.21
N GLY A 208 7.62 -0.99 0.52
CA GLY A 208 7.57 -1.35 1.94
C GLY A 208 7.95 -2.81 2.20
N LEU A 209 7.41 -3.75 1.42
CA LEU A 209 7.73 -5.17 1.57
C LEU A 209 9.17 -5.48 1.18
N LEU A 210 9.73 -4.82 0.17
CA LEU A 210 11.14 -4.96 -0.19
C LEU A 210 12.06 -4.34 0.89
N TRP A 211 11.66 -3.24 1.51
CA TRP A 211 12.38 -2.69 2.66
C TRP A 211 12.34 -3.66 3.85
N LEU A 212 11.18 -4.28 4.13
CA LEU A 212 11.05 -5.26 5.21
C LEU A 212 11.93 -6.51 4.97
N LYS A 213 12.08 -6.92 3.70
CA LYS A 213 12.88 -8.08 3.29
C LYS A 213 14.38 -7.91 3.53
N LYS A 214 14.89 -6.68 3.41
CA LYS A 214 16.32 -6.38 3.61
C LYS A 214 16.68 -6.49 5.10
N ASP A 215 17.79 -7.15 5.42
CA ASP A 215 18.35 -7.22 6.77
C ASP A 215 19.03 -5.90 7.18
#